data_c975a01257cff1327b24122513d5cc2a
#
_entry.id   c975a01257cff1327b24122513d5cc2a
#
_cell.length_a   1.000
_cell.length_b   1.000
_cell.length_c   1.000
_cell.angle_alpha   90.00
_cell.angle_beta   90.00
_cell.angle_gamma   90.00
#
_symmetry.space_group_name_H-M   'P 1'
#
loop_
_entity.id
_entity.type
_entity.pdbx_description
1 polymer ?
#
loop_
_entity_poly.entity_id
_entity_poly.type
_entity_poly.pdbx_seq_one_letter_code
_entity_poly.pdbx_strand_id
1 'polypeptide(L)'
;MVRIETISDELITYGVEQRMQDLYIYFLSESVAVYYRKDHQMIPFNNELSVETAQKLIARFKYLGEMDVGEKRKAQLGAITYPLNQGEQRLRLSTVGDYRGKESLVVRFLHQIEEQQLGYFYPTDVDVIYENMKQKMGLYLFSGPTGSGKTTFMYYLAQQMKGQVITIEDPVEIEAPHFLQLQTNDKIHQTYDQLIKLSLRHRPDVLIIGEIRDELTAKAAIRAALTGHKVFATIHAKGVEETKSRIID
;
A
#
# COMPACT_ATOMS: atom_id res chain seq x y z
N MET A 1 -12.80 4.44 33.97
CA MET A 1 -12.07 3.50 33.09
C MET A 1 -12.30 3.95 31.66
N VAL A 2 -11.28 4.38 30.96
CA VAL A 2 -11.41 4.82 29.55
C VAL A 2 -11.72 3.57 28.71
N ARG A 3 -12.67 3.65 27.78
CA ARG A 3 -13.05 2.53 26.91
C ARG A 3 -11.97 2.33 25.88
N ILE A 4 -11.66 1.08 25.55
CA ILE A 4 -10.64 0.74 24.52
C ILE A 4 -11.01 1.29 23.15
N GLU A 5 -12.31 1.34 22.85
CA GLU A 5 -12.83 1.97 21.64
C GLU A 5 -12.41 3.44 21.55
N THR A 6 -12.60 4.19 22.63
CA THR A 6 -12.25 5.62 22.67
C THR A 6 -10.75 5.84 22.43
N ILE A 7 -9.90 5.01 23.02
CA ILE A 7 -8.44 5.10 22.81
C ILE A 7 -8.07 4.75 21.36
N SER A 8 -8.67 3.70 20.81
CA SER A 8 -8.43 3.35 19.40
C SER A 8 -8.91 4.43 18.44
N ASP A 9 -10.09 5.04 18.71
CA ASP A 9 -10.62 6.14 17.90
C ASP A 9 -9.70 7.37 17.98
N GLU A 10 -9.21 7.73 19.16
CA GLU A 10 -8.26 8.81 19.36
C GLU A 10 -6.95 8.58 18.57
N LEU A 11 -6.38 7.38 18.68
CA LEU A 11 -5.15 7.03 17.96
C LEU A 11 -5.33 7.10 16.45
N ILE A 12 -6.42 6.54 15.93
CA ILE A 12 -6.64 6.54 14.48
C ILE A 12 -6.99 7.93 13.97
N THR A 13 -7.87 8.67 14.66
CA THR A 13 -8.23 10.04 14.29
C THR A 13 -7.01 10.94 14.24
N TYR A 14 -6.16 10.90 15.28
CA TYR A 14 -4.91 11.66 15.29
C TYR A 14 -4.00 11.30 14.11
N GLY A 15 -3.83 10.00 13.84
CA GLY A 15 -3.03 9.54 12.70
C GLY A 15 -3.53 10.07 11.35
N VAL A 16 -4.85 10.09 11.16
CA VAL A 16 -5.47 10.61 9.93
C VAL A 16 -5.33 12.14 9.83
N GLU A 17 -5.69 12.87 10.87
CA GLU A 17 -5.63 14.35 10.91
C GLU A 17 -4.22 14.88 10.69
N GLN A 18 -3.21 14.21 11.28
CA GLN A 18 -1.81 14.58 11.13
C GLN A 18 -1.14 13.96 9.90
N ARG A 19 -1.89 13.18 9.09
CA ARG A 19 -1.39 12.48 7.89
C ARG A 19 -0.17 11.61 8.20
N MET A 20 -0.28 10.82 9.27
CA MET A 20 0.75 9.86 9.64
C MET A 20 0.74 8.67 8.66
N GLN A 21 1.91 8.11 8.41
CA GLN A 21 2.07 6.94 7.55
C GLN A 21 1.78 5.65 8.30
N ASP A 22 2.37 5.51 9.49
CA ASP A 22 2.21 4.33 10.34
C ASP A 22 2.04 4.74 11.80
N LEU A 23 1.29 3.91 12.55
CA LEU A 23 1.24 3.88 14.01
C LEU A 23 1.90 2.60 14.51
N TYR A 24 2.76 2.71 15.50
CA TYR A 24 3.48 1.60 16.12
C TYR A 24 3.12 1.48 17.58
N ILE A 25 2.82 0.27 18.05
CA ILE A 25 2.68 -0.07 19.46
C ILE A 25 3.71 -1.15 19.79
N TYR A 26 4.71 -0.80 20.58
CA TYR A 26 5.80 -1.69 20.99
C TYR A 26 5.80 -1.92 22.49
N PHE A 27 6.10 -3.14 22.90
CA PHE A 27 6.38 -3.45 24.28
C PHE A 27 7.89 -3.36 24.53
N LEU A 28 8.27 -2.43 25.36
CA LEU A 28 9.61 -2.37 25.96
C LEU A 28 9.66 -3.34 27.14
N SER A 29 10.75 -3.37 27.94
CA SER A 29 10.86 -4.33 29.04
C SER A 29 9.67 -4.29 30.00
N GLU A 30 9.29 -3.11 30.51
CA GLU A 30 8.20 -2.91 31.48
C GLU A 30 7.19 -1.83 31.07
N SER A 31 7.37 -1.21 29.91
CA SER A 31 6.54 -0.13 29.43
C SER A 31 6.08 -0.37 28.00
N VAL A 32 5.17 0.47 27.54
CA VAL A 32 4.68 0.49 26.17
C VAL A 32 5.13 1.79 25.53
N ALA A 33 5.62 1.69 24.31
CA ALA A 33 5.93 2.84 23.48
C ALA A 33 4.98 2.92 22.31
N VAL A 34 4.40 4.10 22.10
CA VAL A 34 3.54 4.39 20.96
C VAL A 34 4.20 5.47 20.12
N TYR A 35 4.39 5.18 18.83
CA TYR A 35 4.99 6.10 17.88
C TYR A 35 4.16 6.20 16.62
N TYR A 36 4.23 7.36 15.99
CA TYR A 36 3.81 7.55 14.61
C TYR A 36 5.01 7.72 13.71
N ARG A 37 4.86 7.35 12.46
CA ARG A 37 5.82 7.67 11.40
C ARG A 37 5.21 8.72 10.48
N LYS A 38 5.97 9.80 10.25
CA LYS A 38 5.68 10.78 9.22
C LYS A 38 6.97 11.06 8.47
N ASP A 39 6.96 10.87 7.17
CA ASP A 39 8.15 10.90 6.32
C ASP A 39 9.23 9.93 6.84
N HIS A 40 10.40 10.41 7.25
CA HIS A 40 11.47 9.59 7.82
C HIS A 40 11.60 9.70 9.35
N GLN A 41 10.63 10.36 10.00
CA GLN A 41 10.70 10.64 11.44
C GLN A 41 9.74 9.73 12.23
N MET A 42 10.23 9.30 13.40
CA MET A 42 9.43 8.62 14.41
C MET A 42 8.99 9.65 15.45
N ILE A 43 7.68 9.88 15.56
CA ILE A 43 7.08 10.89 16.44
C ILE A 43 6.45 10.16 17.63
N PRO A 44 6.92 10.37 18.87
CA PRO A 44 6.32 9.73 20.02
C PRO A 44 4.91 10.29 20.27
N PHE A 45 4.00 9.39 20.62
CA PHE A 45 2.68 9.78 21.12
C PHE A 45 2.74 9.86 22.64
N ASN A 46 2.50 11.05 23.18
CA ASN A 46 2.81 11.38 24.58
C ASN A 46 1.81 10.84 25.61
N ASN A 47 0.86 9.99 25.22
CA ASN A 47 -0.05 9.35 26.19
C ASN A 47 0.54 8.02 26.65
N GLU A 48 0.83 7.92 27.94
CA GLU A 48 1.30 6.68 28.55
C GLU A 48 0.19 5.63 28.53
N LEU A 49 0.41 4.55 27.77
CA LEU A 49 -0.46 3.38 27.78
C LEU A 49 0.08 2.35 28.79
N SER A 50 -0.81 1.84 29.64
CA SER A 50 -0.46 0.68 30.44
C SER A 50 -0.29 -0.56 29.56
N VAL A 51 0.54 -1.52 30.02
CA VAL A 51 0.73 -2.81 29.32
C VAL A 51 -0.62 -3.50 29.06
N GLU A 52 -1.54 -3.49 30.03
CA GLU A 52 -2.86 -4.06 29.87
C GLU A 52 -3.69 -3.37 28.79
N THR A 53 -3.66 -2.04 28.75
CA THR A 53 -4.36 -1.25 27.73
C THR A 53 -3.84 -1.52 26.33
N ALA A 54 -2.51 -1.57 26.17
CA ALA A 54 -1.88 -1.88 24.88
C ALA A 54 -2.23 -3.29 24.38
N GLN A 55 -2.25 -4.28 25.28
CA GLN A 55 -2.67 -5.65 24.94
C GLN A 55 -4.13 -5.69 24.46
N LYS A 56 -5.01 -4.96 25.12
CA LYS A 56 -6.43 -4.86 24.72
C LYS A 56 -6.58 -4.13 23.39
N LEU A 57 -5.78 -3.10 23.12
CA LEU A 57 -5.76 -2.40 21.84
C LEU A 57 -5.32 -3.33 20.70
N ILE A 58 -4.24 -4.07 20.88
CA ILE A 58 -3.76 -5.02 19.87
C ILE A 58 -4.83 -6.09 19.62
N ALA A 59 -5.42 -6.65 20.66
CA ALA A 59 -6.50 -7.63 20.54
C ALA A 59 -7.72 -7.07 19.78
N ARG A 60 -8.10 -5.81 20.03
CA ARG A 60 -9.16 -5.12 19.30
C ARG A 60 -8.81 -4.96 17.82
N PHE A 61 -7.63 -4.45 17.48
CA PHE A 61 -7.23 -4.29 16.09
C PHE A 61 -7.15 -5.64 15.36
N LYS A 62 -6.65 -6.69 16.02
CA LYS A 62 -6.65 -8.04 15.47
C LYS A 62 -8.07 -8.55 15.19
N TYR A 63 -8.98 -8.36 16.13
CA TYR A 63 -10.39 -8.72 15.95
C TYR A 63 -11.02 -8.00 14.76
N LEU A 64 -10.84 -6.68 14.66
CA LEU A 64 -11.35 -5.88 13.55
C LEU A 64 -10.71 -6.24 12.20
N GLY A 65 -9.46 -6.67 12.21
CA GLY A 65 -8.69 -7.10 11.02
C GLY A 65 -8.81 -8.57 10.68
N GLU A 66 -9.76 -9.30 11.30
CA GLU A 66 -10.00 -10.75 11.08
C GLU A 66 -8.74 -11.61 11.30
N MET A 67 -7.90 -11.21 12.26
CA MET A 67 -6.68 -11.90 12.66
C MET A 67 -6.96 -12.81 13.86
N ASP A 68 -6.12 -13.83 14.07
CA ASP A 68 -6.22 -14.69 15.24
C ASP A 68 -5.77 -13.94 16.51
N VAL A 69 -6.73 -13.57 17.35
CA VAL A 69 -6.49 -12.84 18.62
C VAL A 69 -5.70 -13.67 19.63
N GLY A 70 -5.82 -14.99 19.60
CA GLY A 70 -5.15 -15.92 20.51
C GLY A 70 -3.66 -16.14 20.17
N GLU A 71 -3.31 -16.10 18.89
CA GLU A 71 -1.94 -16.33 18.42
C GLU A 71 -1.13 -15.03 18.55
N LYS A 72 -0.10 -15.03 19.40
CA LYS A 72 0.72 -13.84 19.71
C LYS A 72 2.16 -13.90 19.19
N ARG A 73 2.58 -15.04 18.68
CA ARG A 73 3.98 -15.26 18.24
C ARG A 73 4.16 -15.13 16.75
N LYS A 74 3.21 -15.69 15.98
CA LYS A 74 3.30 -15.71 14.52
C LYS A 74 3.02 -14.32 13.96
N ALA A 75 3.75 -13.95 12.92
CA ALA A 75 3.43 -12.78 12.14
C ALA A 75 2.03 -12.93 11.52
N GLN A 76 1.22 -11.89 11.65
CA GLN A 76 -0.12 -11.84 11.07
C GLN A 76 -0.31 -10.52 10.33
N LEU A 77 -1.06 -10.57 9.26
CA LEU A 77 -1.47 -9.42 8.47
C LEU A 77 -2.99 -9.32 8.46
N GLY A 78 -3.51 -8.12 8.54
CA GLY A 78 -4.93 -7.82 8.45
C GLY A 78 -5.17 -6.49 7.76
N ALA A 79 -6.43 -6.24 7.40
CA ALA A 79 -6.87 -4.98 6.85
C ALA A 79 -8.24 -4.63 7.40
N ILE A 80 -8.48 -3.35 7.64
CA ILE A 80 -9.77 -2.84 8.11
C ILE A 80 -10.13 -1.54 7.42
N THR A 81 -11.40 -1.33 7.20
CA THR A 81 -11.98 -0.02 6.93
C THR A 81 -12.49 0.52 8.26
N TYR A 82 -11.76 1.48 8.81
CA TYR A 82 -12.03 2.02 10.14
C TYR A 82 -13.00 3.20 10.04
N PRO A 83 -14.18 3.16 10.70
CA PRO A 83 -15.12 4.26 10.66
C PRO A 83 -14.60 5.43 11.49
N LEU A 84 -14.74 6.64 10.96
CA LEU A 84 -14.42 7.91 11.61
C LEU A 84 -15.68 8.79 11.66
N ASN A 85 -15.65 9.85 12.46
CA ASN A 85 -16.76 10.83 12.48
C ASN A 85 -17.01 11.50 11.13
N GLN A 86 -15.97 11.59 10.29
CA GLN A 86 -16.04 12.17 8.94
C GLN A 86 -15.49 11.16 7.92
N GLY A 87 -16.29 10.12 7.61
CA GLY A 87 -15.92 9.14 6.61
C GLY A 87 -15.24 7.89 7.18
N GLU A 88 -14.39 7.28 6.39
CA GLU A 88 -13.74 6.01 6.68
C GLU A 88 -12.24 6.11 6.36
N GLN A 89 -11.43 5.34 7.11
CA GLN A 89 -10.00 5.21 6.85
C GLN A 89 -9.62 3.74 6.64
N ARG A 90 -9.03 3.42 5.50
CA ARG A 90 -8.43 2.09 5.32
C ARG A 90 -7.11 2.00 6.06
N LEU A 91 -6.98 0.90 6.79
CA LEU A 91 -5.80 0.58 7.59
C LEU A 91 -5.31 -0.83 7.25
N ARG A 92 -3.99 -0.99 7.20
CA ARG A 92 -3.34 -2.31 7.17
C ARG A 92 -2.70 -2.57 8.52
N LEU A 93 -2.88 -3.78 9.00
CA LEU A 93 -2.38 -4.22 10.29
C LEU A 93 -1.28 -5.25 10.09
N SER A 94 -0.25 -5.16 10.89
CA SER A 94 0.80 -6.17 11.00
C SER A 94 1.13 -6.40 12.46
N THR A 95 1.07 -7.65 12.90
CA THR A 95 1.49 -8.03 14.26
C THR A 95 2.55 -9.11 14.21
N VAL A 96 3.44 -9.10 15.19
CA VAL A 96 4.44 -10.15 15.40
C VAL A 96 4.88 -10.18 16.86
N GLY A 97 5.11 -11.38 17.41
CA GLY A 97 5.67 -11.55 18.73
C GLY A 97 7.19 -11.41 18.72
N ASP A 98 7.75 -10.70 19.70
CA ASP A 98 9.18 -10.66 19.95
C ASP A 98 9.69 -11.96 20.57
N TYR A 99 11.01 -12.09 20.74
CA TYR A 99 11.64 -13.27 21.37
C TYR A 99 11.21 -13.52 22.83
N ARG A 100 10.61 -12.51 23.49
CA ARG A 100 10.04 -12.59 24.83
C ARG A 100 8.56 -12.95 24.83
N GLY A 101 7.96 -13.11 23.64
CA GLY A 101 6.52 -13.41 23.48
C GLY A 101 5.63 -12.18 23.65
N LYS A 102 6.17 -10.97 23.58
CA LYS A 102 5.39 -9.73 23.58
C LYS A 102 5.04 -9.34 22.14
N GLU A 103 3.75 -9.19 21.88
CA GLU A 103 3.24 -8.91 20.55
C GLU A 103 3.27 -7.41 20.27
N SER A 104 3.87 -7.00 19.13
CA SER A 104 3.85 -5.63 18.62
C SER A 104 2.78 -5.47 17.55
N LEU A 105 2.31 -4.23 17.34
CA LEU A 105 1.37 -3.86 16.28
C LEU A 105 1.91 -2.69 15.47
N VAL A 106 1.79 -2.82 14.17
CA VAL A 106 1.94 -1.70 13.22
C VAL A 106 0.62 -1.52 12.49
N VAL A 107 0.12 -0.29 12.49
CA VAL A 107 -1.07 0.13 11.73
C VAL A 107 -0.61 1.11 10.66
N ARG A 108 -0.73 0.74 9.38
CA ARG A 108 -0.44 1.61 8.25
C ARG A 108 -1.70 2.31 7.78
N PHE A 109 -1.63 3.63 7.67
CA PHE A 109 -2.70 4.45 7.11
C PHE A 109 -2.61 4.48 5.59
N LEU A 110 -3.66 4.03 4.91
CA LEU A 110 -3.75 4.09 3.46
C LEU A 110 -4.48 5.37 3.08
N HIS A 111 -3.71 6.42 2.82
CA HIS A 111 -4.27 7.72 2.45
C HIS A 111 -4.71 7.72 0.99
N GLN A 112 -5.85 8.36 0.70
CA GLN A 112 -6.26 8.62 -0.68
C GLN A 112 -5.36 9.68 -1.32
N ILE A 113 -5.16 9.57 -2.64
CA ILE A 113 -4.42 10.60 -3.39
C ILE A 113 -5.35 11.79 -3.57
N GLU A 114 -5.00 12.92 -2.97
CA GLU A 114 -5.59 14.19 -3.31
C GLU A 114 -4.83 14.80 -4.49
N GLU A 115 -5.46 14.93 -5.64
CA GLU A 115 -4.85 15.47 -6.88
C GLU A 115 -4.16 16.83 -6.69
N GLN A 116 -4.65 17.65 -5.77
CA GLN A 116 -4.15 19.00 -5.51
C GLN A 116 -2.79 19.08 -4.79
N GLN A 117 -2.23 17.95 -4.36
CA GLN A 117 -1.02 17.92 -3.51
C GLN A 117 0.22 17.30 -4.18
N LEU A 118 0.11 16.95 -5.46
CA LEU A 118 1.26 16.39 -6.17
C LEU A 118 2.20 17.52 -6.63
N GLY A 119 3.29 17.70 -5.87
CA GLY A 119 4.38 18.61 -6.27
C GLY A 119 5.39 17.87 -7.14
N TYR A 120 5.57 18.32 -8.37
CA TYR A 120 6.61 17.80 -9.29
C TYR A 120 7.76 18.79 -9.43
N PHE A 121 8.99 18.28 -9.51
CA PHE A 121 10.16 19.12 -9.80
C PHE A 121 10.07 19.76 -11.19
N TYR A 122 9.49 19.05 -12.16
CA TYR A 122 9.31 19.49 -13.54
C TYR A 122 7.85 19.28 -13.97
N PRO A 123 6.92 20.17 -13.60
CA PRO A 123 5.50 19.99 -13.92
C PRO A 123 5.22 19.89 -15.43
N THR A 124 5.95 20.63 -16.25
CA THR A 124 5.81 20.59 -17.73
C THR A 124 6.12 19.23 -18.32
N ASP A 125 7.02 18.46 -17.70
CA ASP A 125 7.38 17.11 -18.18
C ASP A 125 6.23 16.12 -17.95
N VAL A 126 5.38 16.36 -16.97
CA VAL A 126 4.21 15.51 -16.68
C VAL A 126 3.25 15.51 -17.87
N ASP A 127 2.97 16.69 -18.45
CA ASP A 127 2.09 16.82 -19.60
C ASP A 127 2.69 16.13 -20.84
N VAL A 128 3.99 16.28 -21.05
CA VAL A 128 4.72 15.62 -22.14
C VAL A 128 4.68 14.09 -21.98
N ILE A 129 4.90 13.59 -20.76
CA ILE A 129 4.82 12.17 -20.45
C ILE A 129 3.40 11.67 -20.72
N TYR A 130 2.38 12.36 -20.20
CA TYR A 130 0.99 11.98 -20.37
C TYR A 130 0.58 11.89 -21.85
N GLU A 131 0.86 12.92 -22.66
CA GLU A 131 0.52 12.94 -24.08
C GLU A 131 1.24 11.83 -24.87
N ASN A 132 2.48 11.52 -24.53
CA ASN A 132 3.20 10.39 -25.14
C ASN A 132 2.58 9.04 -24.75
N MET A 133 2.22 8.88 -23.49
CA MET A 133 1.62 7.63 -22.96
C MET A 133 0.20 7.43 -23.50
N LYS A 134 -0.56 8.49 -23.68
CA LYS A 134 -1.93 8.44 -24.21
C LYS A 134 -2.01 7.82 -25.60
N GLN A 135 -1.06 8.13 -26.47
CA GLN A 135 -1.05 7.72 -27.87
C GLN A 135 -0.42 6.36 -28.14
N LYS A 136 0.43 5.86 -27.24
CA LYS A 136 1.23 4.65 -27.48
C LYS A 136 0.82 3.50 -26.54
N MET A 137 0.84 2.29 -27.08
CA MET A 137 0.78 1.06 -26.31
C MET A 137 2.19 0.61 -25.93
N GLY A 138 2.31 -0.24 -24.93
CA GLY A 138 3.59 -0.77 -24.49
C GLY A 138 3.73 -0.82 -22.98
N LEU A 139 4.93 -1.13 -22.52
CA LEU A 139 5.29 -1.22 -21.11
C LEU A 139 5.92 0.10 -20.65
N TYR A 140 5.35 0.69 -19.64
CA TYR A 140 5.81 1.91 -18.97
C TYR A 140 6.27 1.56 -17.55
N LEU A 141 7.54 1.77 -17.27
CA LEU A 141 8.18 1.44 -16.00
C LEU A 141 8.38 2.69 -15.14
N PHE A 142 7.83 2.65 -13.94
CA PHE A 142 8.00 3.68 -12.92
C PHE A 142 9.08 3.20 -11.94
N SER A 143 10.26 3.76 -12.05
CA SER A 143 11.44 3.29 -11.33
C SER A 143 11.90 4.29 -10.27
N GLY A 144 12.41 3.78 -9.15
CA GLY A 144 12.92 4.60 -8.04
C GLY A 144 12.89 3.85 -6.71
N PRO A 145 13.45 4.42 -5.64
CA PRO A 145 13.43 3.83 -4.30
C PRO A 145 12.02 3.80 -3.70
N THR A 146 11.87 3.05 -2.59
CA THR A 146 10.62 3.06 -1.81
C THR A 146 10.32 4.47 -1.31
N GLY A 147 9.06 4.89 -1.36
CA GLY A 147 8.63 6.22 -0.91
C GLY A 147 8.91 7.36 -1.91
N SER A 148 9.43 7.09 -3.11
CA SER A 148 9.68 8.12 -4.13
C SER A 148 8.45 8.57 -4.92
N GLY A 149 7.26 8.05 -4.59
CA GLY A 149 6.02 8.45 -5.25
C GLY A 149 5.70 7.71 -6.56
N LYS A 150 6.38 6.60 -6.88
CA LYS A 150 6.14 5.81 -8.11
C LYS A 150 4.67 5.44 -8.28
N THR A 151 4.10 4.78 -7.28
CA THR A 151 2.70 4.33 -7.30
C THR A 151 1.75 5.52 -7.40
N THR A 152 2.00 6.58 -6.64
CA THR A 152 1.20 7.81 -6.68
C THR A 152 1.19 8.44 -8.07
N PHE A 153 2.36 8.59 -8.69
CA PHE A 153 2.48 9.16 -10.04
C PHE A 153 1.86 8.26 -11.11
N MET A 154 2.05 6.95 -11.01
CA MET A 154 1.44 5.97 -11.90
C MET A 154 -0.10 6.05 -11.85
N TYR A 155 -0.68 6.12 -10.66
CA TYR A 155 -2.12 6.27 -10.46
C TYR A 155 -2.63 7.61 -10.98
N TYR A 156 -1.93 8.71 -10.70
CA TYR A 156 -2.26 10.03 -11.22
C TYR A 156 -2.38 10.03 -12.75
N LEU A 157 -1.42 9.43 -13.45
CA LEU A 157 -1.48 9.33 -14.92
C LEU A 157 -2.61 8.42 -15.39
N ALA A 158 -2.84 7.29 -14.71
CA ALA A 158 -3.88 6.35 -15.07
C ALA A 158 -5.29 6.92 -14.87
N GLN A 159 -5.53 7.72 -13.83
CA GLN A 159 -6.81 8.39 -13.58
C GLN A 159 -7.20 9.36 -14.68
N GLN A 160 -6.23 9.97 -15.36
CA GLN A 160 -6.49 10.88 -16.47
C GLN A 160 -6.77 10.16 -17.80
N MET A 161 -6.50 8.85 -17.87
CA MET A 161 -6.75 8.07 -19.08
C MET A 161 -8.21 7.65 -19.17
N LYS A 162 -8.76 7.71 -20.38
CA LYS A 162 -10.10 7.21 -20.65
C LYS A 162 -10.10 5.69 -20.77
N GLY A 163 -11.16 5.07 -20.28
CA GLY A 163 -11.37 3.64 -20.42
C GLY A 163 -11.23 2.86 -19.12
N GLN A 164 -11.18 1.55 -19.24
CA GLN A 164 -11.10 0.63 -18.11
C GLN A 164 -9.68 0.49 -17.64
N VAL A 165 -9.45 0.82 -16.36
CA VAL A 165 -8.18 0.56 -15.67
C VAL A 165 -8.35 -0.65 -14.76
N ILE A 166 -7.46 -1.63 -14.91
CA ILE A 166 -7.37 -2.78 -14.00
C ILE A 166 -6.02 -2.72 -13.30
N THR A 167 -6.02 -2.90 -11.97
CA THR A 167 -4.78 -2.99 -11.20
C THR A 167 -4.60 -4.37 -10.59
N ILE A 168 -3.36 -4.79 -10.44
CA ILE A 168 -2.96 -6.01 -9.74
C ILE A 168 -1.87 -5.63 -8.75
N GLU A 169 -2.12 -5.83 -7.46
CA GLU A 169 -1.28 -5.30 -6.39
C GLU A 169 -1.11 -6.31 -5.23
N ASP A 170 -0.08 -6.12 -4.44
CA ASP A 170 0.23 -6.95 -3.28
C ASP A 170 0.67 -6.10 -2.07
N PRO A 171 -0.33 -5.58 -1.36
CA PRO A 171 -1.72 -5.39 -1.69
C PRO A 171 -2.02 -3.99 -2.25
N VAL A 172 -3.30 -3.70 -2.53
CA VAL A 172 -3.78 -2.36 -2.90
C VAL A 172 -3.43 -1.35 -1.81
N GLU A 173 -2.66 -0.32 -2.16
CA GLU A 173 -2.26 0.76 -1.24
C GLU A 173 -3.09 2.03 -1.42
N ILE A 174 -3.56 2.27 -2.64
CA ILE A 174 -4.30 3.47 -3.04
C ILE A 174 -5.66 3.06 -3.55
N GLU A 175 -6.73 3.56 -2.95
CA GLU A 175 -8.07 3.34 -3.48
C GLU A 175 -8.37 4.24 -4.67
N ALA A 176 -8.82 3.63 -5.74
CA ALA A 176 -9.33 4.31 -6.93
C ALA A 176 -10.71 3.74 -7.28
N PRO A 177 -11.81 4.40 -6.88
CA PRO A 177 -13.17 3.86 -7.02
C PRO A 177 -13.57 3.55 -8.47
N HIS A 178 -12.89 4.15 -9.45
CA HIS A 178 -13.15 3.93 -10.88
C HIS A 178 -12.29 2.82 -11.50
N PHE A 179 -11.38 2.21 -10.73
CA PHE A 179 -10.53 1.12 -11.19
C PHE A 179 -11.06 -0.23 -10.72
N LEU A 180 -10.85 -1.26 -11.51
CA LEU A 180 -10.98 -2.63 -11.02
C LEU A 180 -9.66 -3.03 -10.36
N GLN A 181 -9.62 -3.01 -9.04
CA GLN A 181 -8.42 -3.27 -8.26
C GLN A 181 -8.40 -4.72 -7.77
N LEU A 182 -7.45 -5.49 -8.29
CA LEU A 182 -7.24 -6.88 -7.92
C LEU A 182 -6.05 -6.99 -6.97
N GLN A 183 -6.17 -7.87 -6.00
CA GLN A 183 -5.10 -8.12 -5.03
C GLN A 183 -4.65 -9.56 -5.11
N THR A 184 -3.33 -9.79 -5.05
CA THR A 184 -2.77 -11.14 -4.94
C THR A 184 -3.24 -11.83 -3.65
N ASN A 185 -3.35 -13.15 -3.70
CA ASN A 185 -3.73 -13.94 -2.53
C ASN A 185 -3.12 -15.35 -2.63
N ASP A 186 -2.03 -15.56 -1.89
CA ASP A 186 -1.31 -16.83 -1.89
C ASP A 186 -2.12 -18.00 -1.35
N LYS A 187 -3.08 -17.75 -0.45
CA LYS A 187 -3.93 -18.79 0.14
C LYS A 187 -4.80 -19.49 -0.89
N ILE A 188 -5.17 -18.79 -1.95
CA ILE A 188 -6.01 -19.31 -3.05
C ILE A 188 -5.23 -19.33 -4.38
N HIS A 189 -3.91 -19.23 -4.31
CA HIS A 189 -3.00 -19.25 -5.47
C HIS A 189 -3.24 -18.15 -6.51
N GLN A 190 -3.81 -17.01 -6.12
CA GLN A 190 -3.95 -15.85 -7.00
C GLN A 190 -2.64 -15.05 -7.06
N THR A 191 -1.75 -15.49 -7.95
CA THR A 191 -0.47 -14.83 -8.19
C THR A 191 -0.58 -13.70 -9.22
N TYR A 192 0.44 -12.84 -9.30
CA TYR A 192 0.52 -11.78 -10.32
C TYR A 192 0.30 -12.35 -11.75
N ASP A 193 1.02 -13.41 -12.12
CA ASP A 193 0.92 -14.02 -13.45
C ASP A 193 -0.50 -14.49 -13.79
N GLN A 194 -1.20 -15.11 -12.83
CA GLN A 194 -2.58 -15.56 -13.03
C GLN A 194 -3.54 -14.38 -13.18
N LEU A 195 -3.39 -13.35 -12.32
CA LEU A 195 -4.25 -12.17 -12.38
C LEU A 195 -3.99 -11.34 -13.64
N ILE A 196 -2.74 -11.22 -14.10
CA ILE A 196 -2.42 -10.59 -15.39
C ILE A 196 -3.14 -11.32 -16.54
N LYS A 197 -3.01 -12.66 -16.63
CA LYS A 197 -3.70 -13.45 -17.67
C LYS A 197 -5.22 -13.31 -17.63
N LEU A 198 -5.80 -13.24 -16.44
CA LEU A 198 -7.23 -13.01 -16.26
C LEU A 198 -7.62 -11.61 -16.72
N SER A 199 -6.88 -10.59 -16.30
CA SER A 199 -7.15 -9.18 -16.61
C SER A 199 -7.17 -8.90 -18.10
N LEU A 200 -6.30 -9.55 -18.89
CA LEU A 200 -6.29 -9.40 -20.35
C LEU A 200 -7.59 -9.86 -21.02
N ARG A 201 -8.34 -10.78 -20.39
CA ARG A 201 -9.66 -11.21 -20.87
C ARG A 201 -10.76 -10.19 -20.61
N HIS A 202 -10.52 -9.26 -19.68
CA HIS A 202 -11.40 -8.12 -19.41
C HIS A 202 -11.15 -6.93 -20.34
N ARG A 203 -10.15 -7.02 -21.24
CA ARG A 203 -9.80 -5.99 -22.24
C ARG A 203 -9.55 -4.61 -21.62
N PRO A 204 -8.63 -4.47 -20.65
CA PRO A 204 -8.34 -3.20 -20.05
C PRO A 204 -7.70 -2.24 -21.04
N ASP A 205 -8.05 -0.95 -20.96
CA ASP A 205 -7.33 0.10 -21.68
C ASP A 205 -5.98 0.39 -21.03
N VAL A 206 -5.90 0.24 -19.71
CA VAL A 206 -4.66 0.31 -18.92
C VAL A 206 -4.63 -0.83 -17.92
N LEU A 207 -3.52 -1.58 -17.92
CA LEU A 207 -3.22 -2.60 -16.93
C LEU A 207 -2.10 -2.09 -16.01
N ILE A 208 -2.38 -1.97 -14.72
CA ILE A 208 -1.39 -1.58 -13.71
C ILE A 208 -0.91 -2.84 -12.99
N ILE A 209 0.40 -3.03 -12.94
CA ILE A 209 1.08 -4.05 -12.15
C ILE A 209 1.80 -3.33 -11.02
N GLY A 210 1.35 -3.55 -9.78
CA GLY A 210 1.83 -2.82 -8.59
C GLY A 210 3.34 -2.77 -8.50
N GLU A 211 3.99 -3.92 -8.67
CA GLU A 211 5.45 -3.99 -8.81
C GLU A 211 5.91 -5.26 -9.54
N ILE A 212 7.06 -5.16 -10.21
CA ILE A 212 7.79 -6.28 -10.79
C ILE A 212 8.90 -6.67 -9.83
N ARG A 213 8.75 -7.84 -9.18
CA ARG A 213 9.71 -8.40 -8.21
C ARG A 213 10.48 -9.60 -8.76
N ASP A 214 9.91 -10.30 -9.73
CA ASP A 214 10.42 -11.57 -10.24
C ASP A 214 10.29 -11.68 -11.76
N GLU A 215 11.01 -12.63 -12.32
CA GLU A 215 11.06 -12.90 -13.75
C GLU A 215 9.70 -13.29 -14.34
N LEU A 216 8.86 -14.02 -13.60
CA LEU A 216 7.55 -14.45 -14.09
C LEU A 216 6.62 -13.27 -14.29
N THR A 217 6.60 -12.35 -13.33
CA THR A 217 5.84 -11.10 -13.39
C THR A 217 6.37 -10.19 -14.52
N ALA A 218 7.70 -10.08 -14.67
CA ALA A 218 8.32 -9.34 -15.77
C ALA A 218 7.92 -9.88 -17.15
N LYS A 219 8.03 -11.19 -17.35
CA LYS A 219 7.62 -11.85 -18.59
C LYS A 219 6.14 -11.66 -18.90
N ALA A 220 5.27 -11.74 -17.89
CA ALA A 220 3.84 -11.53 -18.06
C ALA A 220 3.52 -10.09 -18.46
N ALA A 221 4.16 -9.09 -17.84
CA ALA A 221 4.03 -7.67 -18.17
C ALA A 221 4.48 -7.37 -19.61
N ILE A 222 5.64 -7.90 -20.00
CA ILE A 222 6.17 -7.75 -21.38
C ILE A 222 5.21 -8.38 -22.39
N ARG A 223 4.71 -9.60 -22.13
CA ARG A 223 3.75 -10.25 -23.03
C ARG A 223 2.46 -9.45 -23.20
N ALA A 224 1.92 -8.91 -22.09
CA ALA A 224 0.75 -8.05 -22.15
C ALA A 224 1.00 -6.80 -23.01
N ALA A 225 2.16 -6.15 -22.86
CA ALA A 225 2.55 -5.00 -23.68
C ALA A 225 2.71 -5.36 -25.17
N LEU A 226 3.36 -6.50 -25.47
CA LEU A 226 3.57 -6.96 -26.85
C LEU A 226 2.26 -7.37 -27.54
N THR A 227 1.23 -7.74 -26.78
CA THR A 227 -0.11 -8.03 -27.32
C THR A 227 -1.00 -6.79 -27.50
N GLY A 228 -0.43 -5.59 -27.40
CA GLY A 228 -1.09 -4.34 -27.70
C GLY A 228 -1.79 -3.66 -26.51
N HIS A 229 -1.46 -4.08 -25.28
CA HIS A 229 -2.00 -3.43 -24.09
C HIS A 229 -1.08 -2.31 -23.58
N LYS A 230 -1.64 -1.31 -22.94
CA LYS A 230 -0.91 -0.30 -22.19
C LYS A 230 -0.68 -0.81 -20.78
N VAL A 231 0.55 -1.11 -20.44
CA VAL A 231 0.93 -1.72 -19.16
C VAL A 231 1.79 -0.74 -18.37
N PHE A 232 1.37 -0.44 -17.17
CA PHE A 232 2.11 0.35 -16.20
C PHE A 232 2.64 -0.58 -15.11
N ALA A 233 3.90 -0.43 -14.71
CA ALA A 233 4.45 -1.23 -13.62
C ALA A 233 5.47 -0.43 -12.82
N THR A 234 5.54 -0.68 -11.51
CA THR A 234 6.64 -0.16 -10.71
C THR A 234 7.80 -1.16 -10.65
N ILE A 235 9.00 -0.63 -10.51
CA ILE A 235 10.21 -1.42 -10.29
C ILE A 235 11.16 -0.66 -9.36
N HIS A 236 11.83 -1.39 -8.48
CA HIS A 236 12.84 -0.82 -7.61
C HIS A 236 14.19 -0.81 -8.31
N ALA A 237 14.60 0.34 -8.84
CA ALA A 237 15.91 0.53 -9.46
C ALA A 237 16.38 1.98 -9.28
N LYS A 238 17.69 2.20 -9.36
CA LYS A 238 18.30 3.53 -9.13
C LYS A 238 18.36 4.40 -10.38
N GLY A 239 17.94 3.91 -11.53
CA GLY A 239 17.96 4.66 -12.78
C GLY A 239 17.66 3.80 -13.98
N VAL A 240 17.74 4.40 -15.17
CA VAL A 240 17.31 3.78 -16.44
C VAL A 240 18.12 2.50 -16.75
N GLU A 241 19.43 2.53 -16.57
CA GLU A 241 20.28 1.38 -16.93
C GLU A 241 20.02 0.18 -16.00
N GLU A 242 19.89 0.40 -14.67
CA GLU A 242 19.53 -0.67 -13.75
C GLU A 242 18.11 -1.20 -14.01
N THR A 243 17.18 -0.32 -14.40
CA THR A 243 15.83 -0.72 -14.79
C THR A 243 15.84 -1.64 -15.99
N LYS A 244 16.64 -1.31 -17.01
CA LYS A 244 16.81 -2.16 -18.20
C LYS A 244 17.39 -3.53 -17.84
N SER A 245 18.48 -3.58 -17.08
CA SER A 245 19.08 -4.85 -16.65
C SER A 245 18.07 -5.73 -15.93
N ARG A 246 17.34 -5.19 -14.95
CA ARG A 246 16.34 -5.94 -14.16
C ARG A 246 15.16 -6.49 -14.97
N ILE A 247 14.90 -5.97 -16.14
CA ILE A 247 13.81 -6.44 -17.01
C ILE A 247 14.32 -7.43 -18.05
N ILE A 248 15.60 -7.35 -18.44
CA ILE A 248 16.19 -8.17 -19.51
C ILE A 248 16.86 -9.44 -18.93
N ASP A 249 17.46 -9.32 -17.76
CA ASP A 249 18.10 -10.44 -17.04
C ASP A 249 17.07 -11.28 -16.27
#